data_65cc5462a3b17df0865bbfbf641ad71d
#
_entry.id   65cc5462a3b17df0865bbfbf641ad71d
#
_cell.length_a   1.000
_cell.length_b   1.000
_cell.length_c   1.000
_cell.angle_alpha   90.00
_cell.angle_beta   90.00
_cell.angle_gamma   90.00
#
_symmetry.space_group_name_H-M   'P 1'
#
loop_
_entity.id
_entity.type
_entity.pdbx_description
1 polymer ?
#
loop_
_entity_poly.entity_id
_entity_poly.type
_entity_poly.pdbx_seq_one_letter_code
_entity_poly.pdbx_strand_id
1 'polypeptide(L)'
;LRARQITIADFKDFDLLVVMDNENRSNLKKLCPEQLNKVHLLTDYSLEDLAYDYVPDPYYTRNFNQALDIIETSLNGLVESLKNHNNYLKQ
;
A
#
# COMPACT_ATOMS: atom_id res chain seq x y z
N LEU A 1 -12.61 -0.43 12.27
CA LEU A 1 -11.65 0.34 11.49
C LEU A 1 -12.30 1.60 10.94
N ARG A 2 -11.72 2.72 11.28
CA ARG A 2 -12.14 4.01 10.72
C ARG A 2 -11.11 4.50 9.74
N ALA A 3 -11.58 4.91 8.57
CA ALA A 3 -10.73 5.66 7.64
C ALA A 3 -10.43 7.03 8.26
N ARG A 4 -9.17 7.44 8.21
CA ARG A 4 -8.78 8.77 8.64
C ARG A 4 -7.70 9.30 7.72
N GLN A 5 -7.56 10.61 7.71
CA GLN A 5 -6.54 11.27 6.92
C GLN A 5 -5.16 11.03 7.55
N ILE A 6 -4.17 10.71 6.73
CA ILE A 6 -2.79 10.55 7.18
C ILE A 6 -2.21 11.92 7.51
N THR A 7 -1.47 11.98 8.63
CA THR A 7 -0.82 13.19 9.12
C THR A 7 0.70 13.04 9.10
N ILE A 8 1.42 14.14 9.32
CA ILE A 8 2.88 14.10 9.43
C ILE A 8 3.32 13.18 10.59
N ALA A 9 2.55 13.10 11.67
CA ALA A 9 2.86 12.24 12.79
C ALA A 9 2.89 10.76 12.38
N ASP A 10 2.06 10.36 11.41
CA ASP A 10 2.04 8.97 10.94
C ASP A 10 3.37 8.57 10.31
N PHE A 11 4.07 9.49 9.67
CA PHE A 11 5.40 9.20 9.10
C PHE A 11 6.44 8.92 10.19
N LYS A 12 6.24 9.45 11.38
CA LYS A 12 7.14 9.18 12.51
C LYS A 12 6.77 7.87 13.21
N ASP A 13 5.47 7.61 13.33
CA ASP A 13 4.95 6.49 14.11
C ASP A 13 5.01 5.16 13.36
N PHE A 14 5.01 5.18 12.03
CA PHE A 14 4.97 3.97 11.22
C PHE A 14 6.20 3.88 10.33
N ASP A 15 6.72 2.66 10.18
CA ASP A 15 7.86 2.39 9.30
C ASP A 15 7.44 2.17 7.86
N LEU A 16 6.17 1.84 7.63
CA LEU A 16 5.63 1.54 6.33
C LEU A 16 4.24 2.15 6.18
N LEU A 17 4.05 2.90 5.11
CA LEU A 17 2.75 3.47 4.75
C LEU A 17 2.37 2.92 3.37
N VAL A 18 1.22 2.27 3.30
CA VAL A 18 0.77 1.61 2.07
C VAL A 18 -0.43 2.36 1.51
N VAL A 19 -0.35 2.72 0.23
CA VAL A 19 -1.41 3.44 -0.47
C VAL A 19 -1.94 2.61 -1.64
N MET A 20 -3.14 2.95 -2.09
CA MET A 20 -3.85 2.17 -3.10
C MET A 20 -3.54 2.60 -4.53
N ASP A 21 -3.22 3.88 -4.73
CA ASP A 21 -2.95 4.42 -6.06
C ASP A 21 -1.91 5.54 -6.03
N ASN A 22 -1.51 5.98 -7.22
CA ASN A 22 -0.48 7.01 -7.37
C ASN A 22 -0.96 8.40 -6.93
N GLU A 23 -2.26 8.67 -6.98
CA GLU A 23 -2.81 9.94 -6.48
C GLU A 23 -2.62 10.04 -4.97
N ASN A 24 -2.91 8.97 -4.24
CA ASN A 24 -2.66 8.90 -2.80
C ASN A 24 -1.18 9.10 -2.50
N ARG A 25 -0.31 8.45 -3.27
CA ARG A 25 1.13 8.58 -3.11
C ARG A 25 1.60 10.01 -3.33
N SER A 26 1.10 10.66 -4.38
CA SER A 26 1.44 12.05 -4.68
C SER A 26 1.00 13.00 -3.56
N ASN A 27 -0.16 12.76 -2.98
CA ASN A 27 -0.66 13.57 -1.86
C ASN A 27 0.25 13.42 -0.64
N LEU A 28 0.72 12.22 -0.35
CA LEU A 28 1.65 11.99 0.76
C LEU A 28 3.02 12.59 0.49
N LYS A 29 3.46 12.60 -0.77
CA LYS A 29 4.70 13.27 -1.15
C LYS A 29 4.67 14.75 -0.84
N LYS A 30 3.53 15.39 -1.09
CA LYS A 30 3.34 16.81 -0.76
C LYS A 30 3.34 17.05 0.74
N LEU A 31 2.83 16.08 1.52
CA LEU A 31 2.73 16.21 2.97
C LEU A 31 4.10 16.05 3.64
N CYS A 32 4.89 15.07 3.23
CA CYS A 32 6.19 14.80 3.85
C CYS A 32 7.18 14.22 2.83
N PRO A 33 7.76 15.08 1.96
CA PRO A 33 8.63 14.60 0.89
C PRO A 33 9.90 13.92 1.39
N GLU A 34 10.40 14.27 2.57
CA GLU A 34 11.64 13.70 3.10
C GLU A 34 11.52 12.23 3.49
N GLN A 35 10.28 11.74 3.68
CA GLN A 35 10.06 10.36 4.12
C GLN A 35 9.25 9.54 3.10
N LEU A 36 9.31 9.94 1.83
CA LEU A 36 8.60 9.24 0.76
C LEU A 36 9.06 7.78 0.61
N ASN A 37 10.26 7.46 1.06
CA ASN A 37 10.79 6.10 1.05
C ASN A 37 9.97 5.12 1.91
N LYS A 38 9.14 5.64 2.81
CA LYS A 38 8.22 4.81 3.63
C LYS A 38 6.91 4.51 2.91
N VAL A 39 6.61 5.21 1.81
CA VAL A 39 5.33 5.10 1.10
C VAL A 39 5.46 4.15 -0.06
N HIS A 40 4.62 3.13 -0.09
CA HIS A 40 4.60 2.12 -1.14
C HIS A 40 3.18 1.88 -1.63
N LEU A 41 3.04 1.57 -2.91
CA LEU A 41 1.77 1.10 -3.44
C LEU A 41 1.52 -0.32 -2.96
N LEU A 42 0.29 -0.61 -2.55
CA LEU A 42 -0.08 -1.96 -2.14
C LEU A 42 0.22 -2.98 -3.24
N THR A 43 -0.09 -2.64 -4.50
CA THR A 43 0.12 -3.52 -5.64
C THR A 43 1.60 -3.85 -5.92
N ASP A 44 2.53 -3.03 -5.42
CA ASP A 44 3.97 -3.31 -5.55
C ASP A 44 4.37 -4.60 -4.82
N TYR A 45 3.59 -5.04 -3.85
CA TYR A 45 3.88 -6.24 -3.08
C TYR A 45 3.34 -7.51 -3.70
N SER A 46 2.53 -7.43 -4.74
CA SER A 46 1.98 -8.63 -5.38
C SER A 46 3.09 -9.50 -5.96
N LEU A 47 3.01 -10.80 -5.68
CA LEU A 47 3.90 -11.81 -6.26
C LEU A 47 3.37 -12.33 -7.60
N GLU A 48 2.19 -11.89 -8.00
CA GLU A 48 1.52 -12.30 -9.22
C GLU A 48 1.28 -11.10 -10.12
N ASP A 49 1.16 -11.33 -11.42
CA ASP A 49 0.79 -10.29 -12.37
C ASP A 49 -0.64 -9.84 -12.12
N LEU A 50 -0.85 -8.54 -12.11
CA LEU A 50 -2.15 -7.93 -11.89
C LEU A 50 -2.63 -7.20 -13.14
N ALA A 51 -3.96 -7.13 -13.29
CA ALA A 51 -4.58 -6.36 -14.39
C ALA A 51 -4.25 -4.87 -14.29
N TYR A 52 -4.04 -4.38 -13.06
CA TYR A 52 -3.69 -2.99 -12.79
C TYR A 52 -2.53 -2.93 -11.81
N ASP A 53 -1.67 -1.92 -11.96
CA ASP A 53 -0.57 -1.65 -11.02
C ASP A 53 -0.99 -0.73 -9.87
N TYR A 54 -2.29 -0.61 -9.64
CA TYR A 54 -2.91 0.12 -8.54
C TYR A 54 -4.25 -0.54 -8.23
N VAL A 55 -4.83 -0.22 -7.07
CA VAL A 55 -6.18 -0.70 -6.73
C VAL A 55 -7.20 0.27 -7.34
N PRO A 56 -7.95 -0.15 -8.36
CA PRO A 56 -8.93 0.74 -8.99
C PRO A 56 -10.09 1.02 -8.02
N ASP A 57 -10.60 2.26 -8.06
CA ASP A 57 -11.75 2.64 -7.26
C ASP A 57 -13.00 1.97 -7.83
N PRO A 58 -13.66 1.07 -7.08
CA PRO A 58 -14.84 0.38 -7.60
C PRO A 58 -16.03 1.29 -7.86
N TYR A 59 -16.02 2.50 -7.31
CA TYR A 59 -17.05 3.49 -7.63
C TYR A 59 -17.02 3.82 -9.12
N TYR A 60 -15.84 3.92 -9.72
CA TYR A 60 -15.68 4.24 -11.14
C TYR A 60 -15.74 3.02 -12.05
N THR A 61 -15.11 1.92 -11.64
CA THR A 61 -15.05 0.70 -12.47
C THR A 61 -16.30 -0.14 -12.39
N ARG A 62 -17.09 0.02 -11.33
CA ARG A 62 -18.26 -0.81 -11.02
C ARG A 62 -17.90 -2.28 -10.82
N ASN A 63 -16.65 -2.59 -10.54
CA ASN A 63 -16.18 -3.96 -10.37
C ASN A 63 -15.52 -4.13 -9.00
N PHE A 64 -16.36 -4.37 -7.99
CA PHE A 64 -15.92 -4.57 -6.61
C PHE A 64 -15.09 -5.85 -6.46
N ASN A 65 -15.46 -6.92 -7.17
CA ASN A 65 -14.74 -8.18 -7.08
C ASN A 65 -13.30 -8.05 -7.60
N GLN A 66 -13.11 -7.29 -8.67
CA GLN A 66 -11.79 -7.04 -9.21
C GLN A 66 -10.91 -6.28 -8.21
N ALA A 67 -11.45 -5.24 -7.59
CA ALA A 67 -10.71 -4.47 -6.59
C ALA A 67 -10.33 -5.33 -5.40
N LEU A 68 -11.27 -6.14 -4.89
CA LEU A 68 -11.01 -7.03 -3.77
C LEU A 68 -9.96 -8.09 -4.10
N ASP A 69 -10.00 -8.64 -5.32
CA ASP A 69 -9.01 -9.62 -5.76
C ASP A 69 -7.60 -9.02 -5.80
N ILE A 70 -7.48 -7.81 -6.34
CA ILE A 70 -6.19 -7.10 -6.39
C ILE A 70 -5.67 -6.83 -4.98
N ILE A 71 -6.54 -6.38 -4.08
CA ILE A 71 -6.19 -6.14 -2.67
C ILE A 71 -5.71 -7.43 -2.01
N GLU A 72 -6.46 -8.52 -2.15
CA GLU A 72 -6.14 -9.79 -1.53
C GLU A 72 -4.80 -10.34 -2.03
N THR A 73 -4.60 -10.34 -3.35
CA THR A 73 -3.36 -10.81 -3.96
C THR A 73 -2.17 -9.98 -3.48
N SER A 74 -2.33 -8.67 -3.42
CA SER A 74 -1.28 -7.76 -2.98
C SER A 74 -0.98 -7.91 -1.48
N LEU A 75 -2.01 -8.08 -0.65
CA LEU A 75 -1.84 -8.31 0.79
C LEU A 75 -1.10 -9.60 1.07
N ASN A 76 -1.35 -10.66 0.31
CA ASN A 76 -0.60 -11.91 0.46
C ASN A 76 0.89 -11.68 0.21
N GLY A 77 1.24 -10.91 -0.81
CA GLY A 77 2.63 -10.55 -1.09
C GLY A 77 3.23 -9.67 0.01
N LEU A 78 2.46 -8.73 0.54
CA LEU A 78 2.92 -7.87 1.64
C LEU A 78 3.21 -8.70 2.90
N VAL A 79 2.33 -9.63 3.25
CA VAL A 79 2.52 -10.50 4.41
C VAL A 79 3.80 -11.31 4.26
N GLU A 80 4.05 -11.89 3.09
CA GLU A 80 5.27 -12.64 2.82
C GLU A 80 6.52 -11.75 2.96
N SER A 81 6.45 -10.53 2.42
CA SER A 81 7.55 -9.57 2.54
C SER A 81 7.86 -9.23 3.99
N LEU A 82 6.84 -9.02 4.81
CA LEU A 82 7.02 -8.73 6.24
C LEU A 82 7.58 -9.91 7.00
N LYS A 83 7.14 -11.14 6.69
CA LYS A 83 7.68 -12.34 7.31
C LYS A 83 9.16 -12.51 7.00
N ASN A 84 9.55 -12.31 5.74
CA ASN A 84 10.93 -12.44 5.31
C ASN A 84 11.81 -11.38 5.99
N HIS A 85 11.31 -10.16 6.12
CA HIS A 85 12.02 -9.09 6.80
C HIS A 85 12.23 -9.43 8.29
N ASN A 86 11.18 -9.92 8.96
CA ASN A 86 11.27 -10.31 10.37
C ASN A 86 12.24 -11.46 10.57
N ASN A 87 12.22 -12.46 9.69
CA ASN A 87 13.15 -13.58 9.75
C ASN A 87 14.60 -13.11 9.60
N TYR A 88 14.84 -12.18 8.71
CA TYR A 88 16.15 -11.60 8.50
C TYR A 88 16.65 -10.86 9.76
N LEU A 89 15.77 -10.07 10.38
CA LEU A 89 16.13 -9.30 11.57
C LEU A 89 16.38 -10.17 12.80
N LYS A 90 15.85 -11.38 12.84
CA LYS A 90 16.05 -12.32 13.94
C LYS A 90 17.39 -13.04 13.88
N GLN A 91 18.04 -12.93 12.76
CA GLN A 91 19.37 -13.52 12.58
C GLN A 91 20.44 -12.56 13.09
#